data_3e0e26ef7e7d26bf8dcd32aa85619f4f
#
_entry.id   3e0e26ef7e7d26bf8dcd32aa85619f4f
#
_cell.length_a   1.000
_cell.length_b   1.000
_cell.length_c   1.000
_cell.angle_alpha   90.00
_cell.angle_beta   90.00
_cell.angle_gamma   90.00
#
_symmetry.space_group_name_H-M   'P 1'
#
loop_
_entity.id
_entity.type
_entity.pdbx_description
1 polymer ?
#
loop_
_entity_poly.entity_id
_entity_poly.type
_entity_poly.pdbx_seq_one_letter_code
_entity_poly.pdbx_strand_id
1 'polypeptide(L)'
;MTAGEIISEPPQISFIVPARNEETSLGSCLESLVAQAGVSFEIIVVNDHSTDRTREIAASFPDVRLMDAGPLPPGWTGKNNAVATGARAARGEWLLFTDADTVHLPGSLAHALAEAKENAADLLSYSPEQIAVTFWERATLPVVFAELAREYPPSKVSDPNSPAAAANGQYILMKREAYEAVGGHAAVASSILEDVALARAVKASGRKIRFRYAADAVRTRMYRNFGQLREGWTKNLALLFPAPGWLAAKSLLLWATPWAALILSSKHWWWSVIFLFGFFWLYARLHRANFSAGMTVLAALFGVPMFAYLLLRSKRMHGEGSVSWKGRIYQGREHAVSETDPGSEVRHKTLMKMPLFLILFILLMLSAPSPAAPPAKPVHALQNSAAPHFANTLIEAGLSMGPLKLGDTRDRALELFPRKAEDQEWEDPCGTTLDWVDTTNPVGRGDVFIRLKKGKIFQIESSTTRFATAEGITTFDSPDKVASSYKELHAGVLLTAPNPALGDRPLVFWFDKKRGIAFTLAYDPSRRKRYVYKITVFEPGKNFCPEQETINSTKWQNIDSYRVEPPRELSPEP
;
A
#
# COMPACT_ATOMS: atom_id res chain seq x y z
N MET A 1 -12.08 -49.01 20.65
CA MET A 1 -12.12 -47.62 21.14
C MET A 1 -11.74 -46.75 19.95
N THR A 2 -12.74 -46.20 19.30
CA THR A 2 -12.59 -45.31 18.13
C THR A 2 -12.01 -44.01 18.62
N ALA A 3 -10.90 -43.58 17.99
CA ALA A 3 -10.30 -42.25 18.21
C ALA A 3 -11.35 -41.18 17.91
N GLY A 4 -11.78 -40.46 18.96
CA GLY A 4 -12.68 -39.33 18.80
C GLY A 4 -12.00 -38.26 17.93
N GLU A 5 -12.61 -37.92 16.82
CA GLU A 5 -12.30 -36.68 16.09
C GLU A 5 -12.39 -35.54 17.09
N ILE A 6 -11.26 -34.88 17.34
CA ILE A 6 -11.25 -33.59 18.03
C ILE A 6 -11.91 -32.63 17.09
N ILE A 7 -13.21 -32.38 17.28
CA ILE A 7 -13.95 -31.32 16.58
C ILE A 7 -13.35 -30.02 17.12
N SER A 8 -12.34 -29.50 16.44
CA SER A 8 -11.86 -28.15 16.71
C SER A 8 -13.02 -27.18 16.46
N GLU A 9 -13.28 -26.28 17.42
CA GLU A 9 -14.28 -25.24 17.24
C GLU A 9 -14.08 -24.54 15.88
N PRO A 10 -15.17 -24.22 15.15
CA PRO A 10 -15.04 -23.53 13.87
C PRO A 10 -14.34 -22.20 14.08
N PRO A 11 -13.46 -21.78 13.16
CA PRO A 11 -12.79 -20.49 13.26
C PRO A 11 -13.80 -19.36 13.21
N GLN A 12 -13.50 -18.24 13.87
CA GLN A 12 -14.37 -17.05 13.77
C GLN A 12 -14.31 -16.44 12.37
N ILE A 13 -13.13 -16.44 11.74
CA ILE A 13 -12.91 -15.81 10.45
C ILE A 13 -12.26 -16.79 9.46
N SER A 14 -12.73 -16.79 8.21
CA SER A 14 -12.04 -17.46 7.12
C SER A 14 -11.48 -16.40 6.16
N PHE A 15 -10.16 -16.36 6.00
CA PHE A 15 -9.52 -15.64 4.90
C PHE A 15 -9.71 -16.37 3.59
N ILE A 16 -10.07 -15.65 2.54
CA ILE A 16 -10.20 -16.16 1.18
C ILE A 16 -9.32 -15.32 0.28
N VAL A 17 -8.26 -15.94 -0.24
CA VAL A 17 -7.23 -15.29 -1.06
C VAL A 17 -7.24 -15.90 -2.47
N PRO A 18 -7.89 -15.27 -3.45
CA PRO A 18 -7.78 -15.68 -4.84
C PRO A 18 -6.39 -15.33 -5.38
N ALA A 19 -5.68 -16.28 -5.96
CA ALA A 19 -4.34 -16.08 -6.47
C ALA A 19 -4.21 -16.55 -7.92
N ARG A 20 -3.73 -15.65 -8.80
CA ARG A 20 -3.39 -15.97 -10.19
C ARG A 20 -2.16 -15.20 -10.61
N ASN A 21 -1.05 -15.90 -10.84
CA ASN A 21 0.25 -15.34 -11.21
C ASN A 21 0.67 -14.23 -10.22
N GLU A 22 0.83 -14.62 -8.95
CA GLU A 22 1.16 -13.76 -7.81
C GLU A 22 2.46 -14.17 -7.11
N GLU A 23 3.39 -14.83 -7.82
CA GLU A 23 4.64 -15.31 -7.22
C GLU A 23 5.45 -14.22 -6.52
N THR A 24 5.28 -12.95 -6.95
CA THR A 24 6.04 -11.81 -6.40
C THR A 24 5.41 -11.17 -5.16
N SER A 25 4.15 -11.49 -4.82
CA SER A 25 3.38 -10.82 -3.77
C SER A 25 2.78 -11.78 -2.75
N LEU A 26 2.38 -12.98 -3.17
CA LEU A 26 1.66 -13.93 -2.34
C LEU A 26 2.42 -14.30 -1.05
N GLY A 27 3.74 -14.49 -1.11
CA GLY A 27 4.55 -14.83 0.07
C GLY A 27 4.37 -13.82 1.19
N SER A 28 4.60 -12.53 0.90
CA SER A 28 4.44 -11.45 1.88
C SER A 28 3.00 -11.29 2.37
N CYS A 29 2.01 -11.54 1.51
CA CYS A 29 0.61 -11.57 1.91
C CYS A 29 0.39 -12.67 2.96
N LEU A 30 0.76 -13.91 2.67
CA LEU A 30 0.55 -15.05 3.57
C LEU A 30 1.31 -14.91 4.89
N GLU A 31 2.56 -14.45 4.86
CA GLU A 31 3.32 -14.12 6.07
C GLU A 31 2.55 -13.15 6.98
N SER A 32 1.96 -12.13 6.38
CA SER A 32 1.19 -11.11 7.11
C SER A 32 -0.14 -11.65 7.67
N LEU A 33 -0.74 -12.64 7.00
CA LEU A 33 -1.96 -13.30 7.47
C LEU A 33 -1.68 -14.29 8.61
N VAL A 34 -0.65 -15.13 8.46
CA VAL A 34 -0.25 -16.10 9.50
C VAL A 34 0.17 -15.38 10.79
N ALA A 35 0.75 -14.18 10.68
CA ALA A 35 1.15 -13.35 11.81
C ALA A 35 -0.01 -12.68 12.56
N GLN A 36 -1.27 -12.81 12.10
CA GLN A 36 -2.42 -12.24 12.81
C GLN A 36 -2.67 -13.00 14.12
N ALA A 37 -3.21 -12.29 15.10
CA ALA A 37 -3.49 -12.83 16.44
C ALA A 37 -4.76 -12.21 17.04
N GLY A 38 -5.24 -12.80 18.15
CA GLY A 38 -6.36 -12.27 18.93
C GLY A 38 -7.75 -12.72 18.47
N VAL A 39 -7.82 -13.46 17.34
CA VAL A 39 -9.05 -14.05 16.80
C VAL A 39 -8.70 -15.40 16.19
N SER A 40 -9.57 -16.38 16.30
CA SER A 40 -9.37 -17.68 15.62
C SER A 40 -9.71 -17.56 14.13
N PHE A 41 -8.83 -18.05 13.25
CA PHE A 41 -9.03 -17.97 11.82
C PHE A 41 -8.48 -19.18 11.07
N GLU A 42 -8.90 -19.33 9.83
CA GLU A 42 -8.30 -20.20 8.82
C GLU A 42 -7.92 -19.36 7.58
N ILE A 43 -6.94 -19.84 6.81
CA ILE A 43 -6.50 -19.20 5.57
C ILE A 43 -6.75 -20.16 4.42
N ILE A 44 -7.53 -19.72 3.42
CA ILE A 44 -7.83 -20.48 2.21
C ILE A 44 -7.27 -19.70 1.02
N VAL A 45 -6.26 -20.26 0.36
CA VAL A 45 -5.74 -19.75 -0.91
C VAL A 45 -6.37 -20.54 -2.04
N VAL A 46 -6.97 -19.85 -3.00
CA VAL A 46 -7.55 -20.47 -4.18
C VAL A 46 -6.71 -20.11 -5.42
N ASN A 47 -5.94 -21.09 -5.89
CA ASN A 47 -5.13 -20.96 -7.10
C ASN A 47 -6.02 -20.98 -8.33
N ASP A 48 -6.07 -19.87 -9.08
CA ASP A 48 -6.85 -19.73 -10.31
C ASP A 48 -5.97 -20.04 -11.55
N HIS A 49 -5.52 -21.28 -11.67
CA HIS A 49 -4.72 -21.76 -12.80
C HIS A 49 -3.46 -20.91 -13.04
N SER A 50 -2.68 -20.64 -12.00
CA SER A 50 -1.39 -19.93 -12.13
C SER A 50 -0.40 -20.75 -12.95
N THR A 51 0.45 -20.05 -13.70
CA THR A 51 1.51 -20.64 -14.56
C THR A 51 2.92 -20.33 -14.03
N ASP A 52 2.99 -19.56 -12.94
CA ASP A 52 4.20 -19.22 -12.20
C ASP A 52 4.27 -20.01 -10.87
N ARG A 53 5.16 -19.62 -9.97
CA ARG A 53 5.38 -20.31 -8.68
C ARG A 53 4.32 -20.03 -7.62
N THR A 54 3.20 -19.38 -7.96
CA THR A 54 2.12 -19.04 -7.01
C THR A 54 1.65 -20.25 -6.21
N ARG A 55 1.41 -21.40 -6.88
CA ARG A 55 0.95 -22.63 -6.23
C ARG A 55 1.99 -23.19 -5.24
N GLU A 56 3.26 -23.19 -5.63
CA GLU A 56 4.37 -23.67 -4.81
C GLU A 56 4.52 -22.82 -3.54
N ILE A 57 4.43 -21.48 -3.70
CA ILE A 57 4.49 -20.54 -2.58
C ILE A 57 3.35 -20.82 -1.60
N ALA A 58 2.11 -20.93 -2.07
CA ALA A 58 0.98 -21.23 -1.20
C ALA A 58 1.14 -22.56 -0.46
N ALA A 59 1.65 -23.60 -1.14
CA ALA A 59 1.87 -24.92 -0.55
C ALA A 59 3.02 -24.95 0.48
N SER A 60 3.90 -23.96 0.50
CA SER A 60 4.99 -23.87 1.47
C SER A 60 4.55 -23.40 2.86
N PHE A 61 3.31 -22.92 3.01
CA PHE A 61 2.76 -22.47 4.29
C PHE A 61 1.88 -23.58 4.91
N PRO A 62 2.30 -24.19 6.02
CA PRO A 62 1.58 -25.33 6.62
C PRO A 62 0.19 -24.96 7.15
N ASP A 63 0.00 -23.69 7.56
CA ASP A 63 -1.26 -23.17 8.12
C ASP A 63 -2.23 -22.69 7.02
N VAL A 64 -1.88 -22.87 5.74
CA VAL A 64 -2.68 -22.43 4.59
C VAL A 64 -3.34 -23.62 3.92
N ARG A 65 -4.65 -23.59 3.81
CA ARG A 65 -5.42 -24.53 2.99
C ARG A 65 -5.38 -24.09 1.53
N LEU A 66 -4.56 -24.76 0.72
CA LEU A 66 -4.49 -24.52 -0.72
C LEU A 66 -5.57 -25.31 -1.44
N MET A 67 -6.29 -24.64 -2.34
CA MET A 67 -7.29 -25.22 -3.23
C MET A 67 -7.04 -24.72 -4.66
N ASP A 68 -7.44 -25.51 -5.65
CA ASP A 68 -7.51 -25.05 -7.04
C ASP A 68 -8.93 -24.59 -7.37
N ALA A 69 -9.07 -23.49 -8.10
CA ALA A 69 -10.34 -23.09 -8.66
C ALA A 69 -10.81 -24.16 -9.67
N GLY A 70 -12.06 -24.56 -9.59
CA GLY A 70 -12.65 -25.46 -10.58
C GLY A 70 -12.67 -24.82 -11.99
N PRO A 71 -13.13 -25.59 -13.01
CA PRO A 71 -13.33 -25.07 -14.36
C PRO A 71 -14.12 -23.75 -14.31
N LEU A 72 -13.72 -22.78 -15.13
CA LEU A 72 -14.41 -21.49 -15.18
C LEU A 72 -15.79 -21.63 -15.82
N PRO A 73 -16.89 -21.40 -15.07
CA PRO A 73 -18.23 -21.49 -15.64
C PRO A 73 -18.45 -20.39 -16.69
N PRO A 74 -19.28 -20.64 -17.71
CA PRO A 74 -19.66 -19.61 -18.67
C PRO A 74 -20.22 -18.36 -17.98
N GLY A 75 -19.75 -17.18 -18.40
CA GLY A 75 -20.19 -15.90 -17.85
C GLY A 75 -19.52 -15.48 -16.53
N TRP A 76 -18.66 -16.30 -15.96
CA TRP A 76 -17.93 -15.95 -14.73
C TRP A 76 -16.59 -15.28 -15.03
N THR A 77 -16.16 -14.37 -14.16
CA THR A 77 -14.75 -13.97 -14.11
C THR A 77 -13.94 -14.99 -13.34
N GLY A 78 -12.63 -15.14 -13.64
CA GLY A 78 -11.77 -16.08 -12.91
C GLY A 78 -11.67 -15.74 -11.44
N LYS A 79 -11.55 -14.45 -11.09
CA LYS A 79 -11.51 -13.99 -9.69
C LYS A 79 -12.78 -14.39 -8.95
N ASN A 80 -13.96 -14.11 -9.51
CA ASN A 80 -15.22 -14.46 -8.85
C ASN A 80 -15.38 -15.97 -8.65
N ASN A 81 -14.97 -16.79 -9.63
CA ASN A 81 -14.98 -18.25 -9.49
C ASN A 81 -14.05 -18.72 -8.36
N ALA A 82 -12.84 -18.18 -8.30
CA ALA A 82 -11.88 -18.51 -7.23
C ALA A 82 -12.39 -18.09 -5.85
N VAL A 83 -12.89 -16.86 -5.72
CA VAL A 83 -13.44 -16.35 -4.45
C VAL A 83 -14.67 -17.16 -4.02
N ALA A 84 -15.61 -17.45 -4.92
CA ALA A 84 -16.77 -18.29 -4.62
C ALA A 84 -16.38 -19.71 -4.21
N THR A 85 -15.32 -20.28 -4.80
CA THR A 85 -14.80 -21.59 -4.43
C THR A 85 -14.24 -21.58 -3.00
N GLY A 86 -13.46 -20.57 -2.64
CA GLY A 86 -12.96 -20.40 -1.29
C GLY A 86 -14.07 -20.16 -0.27
N ALA A 87 -15.05 -19.32 -0.59
CA ALA A 87 -16.17 -19.02 0.28
C ALA A 87 -17.04 -20.25 0.60
N ARG A 88 -17.26 -21.15 -0.36
CA ARG A 88 -17.95 -22.42 -0.13
C ARG A 88 -17.18 -23.37 0.78
N ALA A 89 -15.86 -23.34 0.76
CA ALA A 89 -14.98 -24.18 1.57
C ALA A 89 -14.70 -23.61 2.97
N ALA A 90 -14.99 -22.34 3.16
CA ALA A 90 -14.77 -21.61 4.40
C ALA A 90 -15.72 -22.09 5.52
N ARG A 91 -15.25 -22.07 6.78
CA ARG A 91 -15.99 -22.52 7.97
C ARG A 91 -16.31 -21.39 8.96
N GLY A 92 -15.64 -20.24 8.83
CA GLY A 92 -15.78 -19.11 9.74
C GLY A 92 -17.16 -18.45 9.69
N GLU A 93 -17.57 -17.87 10.80
CA GLU A 93 -18.77 -17.01 10.89
C GLU A 93 -18.64 -15.75 10.03
N TRP A 94 -17.42 -15.26 9.93
CA TRP A 94 -17.05 -14.12 9.09
C TRP A 94 -16.16 -14.57 7.94
N LEU A 95 -16.39 -14.00 6.76
CA LEU A 95 -15.56 -14.21 5.58
C LEU A 95 -14.73 -12.95 5.33
N LEU A 96 -13.42 -13.09 5.22
CA LEU A 96 -12.52 -12.01 4.86
C LEU A 96 -11.93 -12.27 3.47
N PHE A 97 -12.38 -11.51 2.50
CA PHE A 97 -11.83 -11.53 1.14
C PHE A 97 -10.68 -10.54 1.06
N THR A 98 -9.54 -11.00 0.55
CA THR A 98 -8.34 -10.15 0.38
C THR A 98 -7.57 -10.55 -0.86
N ASP A 99 -6.99 -9.56 -1.58
CA ASP A 99 -6.16 -9.83 -2.73
C ASP A 99 -4.76 -10.33 -2.31
N ALA A 100 -4.11 -11.11 -3.16
CA ALA A 100 -2.81 -11.73 -2.90
C ALA A 100 -1.63 -10.75 -2.87
N ASP A 101 -1.86 -9.47 -3.20
CA ASP A 101 -0.88 -8.37 -3.15
C ASP A 101 -1.07 -7.44 -1.94
N THR A 102 -1.89 -7.86 -0.98
CA THR A 102 -2.23 -7.08 0.21
C THR A 102 -1.43 -7.56 1.42
N VAL A 103 -0.85 -6.63 2.16
CA VAL A 103 -0.12 -6.89 3.41
C VAL A 103 -0.95 -6.38 4.57
N HIS A 104 -1.27 -7.29 5.51
CA HIS A 104 -2.06 -7.01 6.70
C HIS A 104 -1.17 -6.61 7.86
N LEU A 105 -1.42 -5.46 8.47
CA LEU A 105 -0.63 -5.02 9.62
C LEU A 105 -0.97 -5.85 10.88
N PRO A 106 -0.01 -6.04 11.80
CA PRO A 106 -0.25 -6.80 13.03
C PRO A 106 -1.47 -6.29 13.81
N GLY A 107 -2.37 -7.20 14.17
CA GLY A 107 -3.60 -6.89 14.92
C GLY A 107 -4.74 -6.31 14.07
N SER A 108 -4.55 -6.10 12.77
CA SER A 108 -5.58 -5.54 11.88
C SER A 108 -6.85 -6.40 11.83
N LEU A 109 -6.70 -7.73 11.94
CA LEU A 109 -7.82 -8.68 11.93
C LEU A 109 -8.74 -8.49 13.15
N ALA A 110 -8.16 -8.49 14.35
CA ALA A 110 -8.91 -8.33 15.60
C ALA A 110 -9.57 -6.94 15.65
N HIS A 111 -8.86 -5.91 15.19
CA HIS A 111 -9.40 -4.55 15.10
C HIS A 111 -10.59 -4.47 14.13
N ALA A 112 -10.46 -5.05 12.95
CA ALA A 112 -11.53 -5.04 11.95
C ALA A 112 -12.79 -5.77 12.44
N LEU A 113 -12.63 -6.92 13.10
CA LEU A 113 -13.77 -7.64 13.69
C LEU A 113 -14.44 -6.82 14.80
N ALA A 114 -13.66 -6.17 15.66
CA ALA A 114 -14.17 -5.29 16.71
C ALA A 114 -14.93 -4.09 16.10
N GLU A 115 -14.33 -3.40 15.10
CA GLU A 115 -14.97 -2.27 14.42
C GLU A 115 -16.26 -2.69 13.70
N ALA A 116 -16.29 -3.87 13.06
CA ALA A 116 -17.49 -4.38 12.41
C ALA A 116 -18.61 -4.64 13.43
N LYS A 117 -18.29 -5.25 14.57
CA LYS A 117 -19.25 -5.51 15.65
C LYS A 117 -19.76 -4.22 16.30
N GLU A 118 -18.88 -3.28 16.61
CA GLU A 118 -19.21 -1.97 17.21
C GLU A 118 -20.17 -1.16 16.33
N ASN A 119 -19.95 -1.18 15.01
CA ASN A 119 -20.80 -0.47 14.06
C ASN A 119 -22.03 -1.29 13.61
N ALA A 120 -22.21 -2.51 14.14
CA ALA A 120 -23.22 -3.48 13.69
C ALA A 120 -23.21 -3.64 12.17
N ALA A 121 -22.01 -3.64 11.56
CA ALA A 121 -21.84 -3.78 10.12
C ALA A 121 -21.96 -5.23 9.68
N ASP A 122 -22.66 -5.47 8.58
CA ASP A 122 -22.73 -6.77 7.93
C ASP A 122 -21.60 -6.95 6.94
N LEU A 123 -21.10 -5.85 6.37
CA LEU A 123 -19.92 -5.75 5.54
C LEU A 123 -19.04 -4.60 6.02
N LEU A 124 -17.79 -4.88 6.36
CA LEU A 124 -16.76 -3.88 6.59
C LEU A 124 -15.73 -3.97 5.46
N SER A 125 -15.40 -2.84 4.86
CA SER A 125 -14.34 -2.79 3.84
C SER A 125 -13.33 -1.70 4.16
N TYR A 126 -12.06 -2.08 4.06
CA TYR A 126 -10.91 -1.20 4.20
C TYR A 126 -10.31 -0.89 2.82
N SER A 127 -10.09 0.40 2.55
CA SER A 127 -9.25 0.82 1.43
C SER A 127 -7.81 0.93 1.92
N PRO A 128 -6.88 0.07 1.43
CA PRO A 128 -5.50 0.01 1.89
C PRO A 128 -4.69 1.27 1.59
N GLU A 129 -3.61 1.46 2.35
CA GLU A 129 -2.54 2.36 1.95
C GLU A 129 -1.94 1.88 0.62
N GLN A 130 -1.82 2.81 -0.34
CA GLN A 130 -1.28 2.53 -1.65
C GLN A 130 0.22 2.84 -1.68
N ILE A 131 1.07 1.83 -1.75
CA ILE A 131 2.51 1.99 -1.89
C ILE A 131 2.82 2.37 -3.33
N ALA A 132 3.37 3.57 -3.52
CA ALA A 132 3.76 4.10 -4.83
C ALA A 132 5.29 4.29 -4.88
N VAL A 133 5.97 3.55 -5.74
CA VAL A 133 7.43 3.55 -5.85
C VAL A 133 7.91 4.22 -7.13
N THR A 134 7.34 3.84 -8.28
CA THR A 134 7.75 4.38 -9.58
C THR A 134 7.17 5.78 -9.82
N PHE A 135 7.80 6.53 -10.73
CA PHE A 135 7.31 7.86 -11.11
C PHE A 135 5.83 7.87 -11.48
N TRP A 136 5.39 6.91 -12.30
CA TRP A 136 4.00 6.85 -12.76
C TRP A 136 3.02 6.44 -11.67
N GLU A 137 3.41 5.57 -10.74
CA GLU A 137 2.60 5.28 -9.55
C GLU A 137 2.42 6.56 -8.71
N ARG A 138 3.53 7.28 -8.40
CA ARG A 138 3.52 8.51 -7.62
C ARG A 138 2.72 9.64 -8.26
N ALA A 139 2.77 9.75 -9.58
CA ALA A 139 2.01 10.78 -10.30
C ALA A 139 0.52 10.43 -10.43
N THR A 140 0.17 9.15 -10.67
CA THR A 140 -1.19 8.77 -11.07
C THR A 140 -2.09 8.42 -9.88
N LEU A 141 -1.58 7.66 -8.89
CA LEU A 141 -2.41 7.16 -7.79
C LEU A 141 -3.08 8.28 -6.99
N PRO A 142 -2.42 9.41 -6.64
CA PRO A 142 -3.11 10.47 -5.91
C PRO A 142 -4.31 11.04 -6.67
N VAL A 143 -4.26 11.13 -8.00
CA VAL A 143 -5.40 11.62 -8.81
C VAL A 143 -6.54 10.60 -8.78
N VAL A 144 -6.23 9.32 -9.02
CA VAL A 144 -7.24 8.25 -9.03
C VAL A 144 -7.95 8.17 -7.68
N PHE A 145 -7.19 8.12 -6.58
CA PHE A 145 -7.76 7.99 -5.24
C PHE A 145 -8.48 9.26 -4.77
N ALA A 146 -8.06 10.46 -5.21
CA ALA A 146 -8.81 11.69 -4.96
C ALA A 146 -10.17 11.70 -5.68
N GLU A 147 -10.24 11.19 -6.92
CA GLU A 147 -11.51 11.08 -7.64
C GLU A 147 -12.39 9.97 -7.07
N LEU A 148 -11.83 8.82 -6.65
CA LEU A 148 -12.57 7.77 -5.96
C LEU A 148 -13.13 8.25 -4.61
N ALA A 149 -12.34 8.99 -3.83
CA ALA A 149 -12.79 9.58 -2.56
C ALA A 149 -13.96 10.55 -2.74
N ARG A 150 -14.00 11.25 -3.88
CA ARG A 150 -15.08 12.16 -4.23
C ARG A 150 -16.34 11.43 -4.70
N GLU A 151 -16.17 10.35 -5.48
CA GLU A 151 -17.28 9.55 -6.01
C GLU A 151 -17.91 8.67 -4.92
N TYR A 152 -17.06 8.06 -4.09
CA TYR A 152 -17.45 7.15 -3.01
C TYR A 152 -16.98 7.64 -1.63
N PRO A 153 -17.52 8.76 -1.11
CA PRO A 153 -17.12 9.27 0.20
C PRO A 153 -17.44 8.24 1.29
N PRO A 154 -16.50 7.88 2.18
CA PRO A 154 -16.73 6.88 3.22
C PRO A 154 -17.96 7.15 4.09
N SER A 155 -18.22 8.42 4.41
CA SER A 155 -19.39 8.83 5.17
C SER A 155 -20.72 8.50 4.47
N LYS A 156 -20.79 8.67 3.14
CA LYS A 156 -21.98 8.31 2.36
C LYS A 156 -22.10 6.81 2.13
N VAL A 157 -20.98 6.11 1.92
CA VAL A 157 -20.99 4.65 1.77
C VAL A 157 -21.45 3.97 3.05
N SER A 158 -21.02 4.46 4.20
CA SER A 158 -21.37 3.93 5.51
C SER A 158 -22.76 4.39 6.01
N ASP A 159 -23.35 5.43 5.43
CA ASP A 159 -24.70 5.88 5.78
C ASP A 159 -25.76 4.94 5.19
N PRO A 160 -26.59 4.26 6.01
CA PRO A 160 -27.60 3.33 5.52
C PRO A 160 -28.67 4.02 4.65
N ASN A 161 -28.90 5.31 4.82
CA ASN A 161 -29.89 6.07 4.06
C ASN A 161 -29.37 6.59 2.71
N SER A 162 -28.06 6.49 2.46
CA SER A 162 -27.44 6.92 1.22
C SER A 162 -27.45 5.79 0.19
N PRO A 163 -27.74 6.05 -1.09
CA PRO A 163 -27.64 5.04 -2.16
C PRO A 163 -26.19 4.68 -2.52
N ALA A 164 -25.22 5.45 -2.03
CA ALA A 164 -23.81 5.21 -2.32
C ALA A 164 -23.34 3.88 -1.71
N ALA A 165 -22.80 2.98 -2.55
CA ALA A 165 -22.25 1.70 -2.13
C ALA A 165 -20.90 1.49 -2.79
N ALA A 166 -19.89 1.12 -2.00
CA ALA A 166 -18.56 0.74 -2.45
C ALA A 166 -17.91 -0.22 -1.45
N ALA A 167 -17.04 -1.06 -1.96
CA ALA A 167 -16.08 -1.82 -1.19
C ALA A 167 -14.76 -1.86 -1.98
N ASN A 168 -13.67 -2.23 -1.32
CA ASN A 168 -12.39 -2.47 -1.95
C ASN A 168 -12.05 -3.95 -1.80
N GLY A 169 -11.95 -4.67 -2.91
CA GLY A 169 -11.69 -6.11 -2.96
C GLY A 169 -10.41 -6.56 -2.26
N GLN A 170 -9.52 -5.61 -1.94
CA GLN A 170 -8.29 -5.87 -1.19
C GLN A 170 -8.54 -6.14 0.31
N TYR A 171 -9.71 -5.74 0.83
CA TYR A 171 -10.13 -6.06 2.20
C TYR A 171 -11.64 -5.93 2.36
N ILE A 172 -12.35 -7.05 2.38
CA ILE A 172 -13.79 -7.12 2.66
C ILE A 172 -14.03 -8.16 3.74
N LEU A 173 -14.37 -7.70 4.94
CA LEU A 173 -14.81 -8.56 6.06
C LEU A 173 -16.35 -8.53 6.08
N MET A 174 -16.98 -9.69 5.91
CA MET A 174 -18.42 -9.81 5.77
C MET A 174 -18.96 -10.96 6.60
N LYS A 175 -20.11 -10.79 7.26
CA LYS A 175 -20.82 -11.91 7.90
C LYS A 175 -21.20 -12.95 6.85
N ARG A 176 -20.98 -14.23 7.16
CA ARG A 176 -21.38 -15.34 6.29
C ARG A 176 -22.87 -15.27 5.93
N GLU A 177 -23.73 -15.08 6.93
CA GLU A 177 -25.16 -14.93 6.74
C GLU A 177 -25.52 -13.84 5.72
N ALA A 178 -24.86 -12.68 5.82
CA ALA A 178 -25.08 -11.57 4.89
C ALA A 178 -24.59 -11.90 3.48
N TYR A 179 -23.45 -12.60 3.37
CA TYR A 179 -22.90 -13.06 2.09
C TYR A 179 -23.84 -14.04 1.39
N GLU A 180 -24.33 -15.04 2.12
CA GLU A 180 -25.25 -16.06 1.59
C GLU A 180 -26.60 -15.45 1.19
N ALA A 181 -27.12 -14.53 2.02
CA ALA A 181 -28.42 -13.89 1.76
C ALA A 181 -28.44 -13.02 0.50
N VAL A 182 -27.29 -12.45 0.07
CA VAL A 182 -27.20 -11.71 -1.20
C VAL A 182 -26.77 -12.57 -2.38
N GLY A 183 -26.63 -13.89 -2.17
CA GLY A 183 -26.18 -14.83 -3.21
C GLY A 183 -24.69 -14.84 -3.48
N GLY A 184 -23.90 -14.15 -2.64
CA GLY A 184 -22.45 -14.10 -2.68
C GLY A 184 -21.87 -13.71 -4.05
N HIS A 185 -20.69 -14.22 -4.35
CA HIS A 185 -20.04 -13.96 -5.65
C HIS A 185 -20.75 -14.62 -6.85
N ALA A 186 -21.68 -15.54 -6.61
CA ALA A 186 -22.50 -16.09 -7.68
C ALA A 186 -23.50 -15.05 -8.24
N ALA A 187 -24.04 -14.18 -7.40
CA ALA A 187 -24.91 -13.10 -7.83
C ALA A 187 -24.19 -12.01 -8.66
N VAL A 188 -22.87 -11.93 -8.55
CA VAL A 188 -22.02 -10.95 -9.24
C VAL A 188 -20.98 -11.63 -10.15
N ALA A 189 -21.26 -12.86 -10.59
CA ALA A 189 -20.31 -13.75 -11.26
C ALA A 189 -19.62 -13.13 -12.49
N SER A 190 -20.33 -12.34 -13.28
CA SER A 190 -19.83 -11.67 -14.49
C SER A 190 -19.20 -10.30 -14.22
N SER A 191 -19.34 -9.76 -13.00
CA SER A 191 -18.86 -8.40 -12.70
C SER A 191 -17.35 -8.34 -12.65
N ILE A 192 -16.78 -7.35 -13.33
CA ILE A 192 -15.35 -7.02 -13.30
C ILE A 192 -15.00 -6.28 -12.00
N LEU A 193 -15.96 -5.50 -11.47
CA LEU A 193 -15.88 -4.82 -10.17
C LEU A 193 -16.79 -5.57 -9.19
N GLU A 194 -16.40 -6.79 -8.84
CA GLU A 194 -17.17 -7.68 -7.98
C GLU A 194 -17.38 -7.12 -6.58
N ASP A 195 -16.40 -6.38 -6.08
CA ASP A 195 -16.40 -5.73 -4.78
C ASP A 195 -17.47 -4.64 -4.68
N VAL A 196 -17.54 -3.76 -5.67
CA VAL A 196 -18.57 -2.71 -5.76
C VAL A 196 -19.94 -3.32 -5.99
N ALA A 197 -20.04 -4.35 -6.85
CA ALA A 197 -21.30 -5.04 -7.12
C ALA A 197 -21.84 -5.76 -5.88
N LEU A 198 -20.95 -6.44 -5.13
CA LEU A 198 -21.30 -7.09 -3.87
C LEU A 198 -21.76 -6.06 -2.81
N ALA A 199 -21.05 -4.95 -2.68
CA ALA A 199 -21.44 -3.86 -1.77
C ALA A 199 -22.83 -3.29 -2.13
N ARG A 200 -23.14 -3.12 -3.43
CA ARG A 200 -24.47 -2.69 -3.88
C ARG A 200 -25.55 -3.69 -3.50
N ALA A 201 -25.30 -4.99 -3.70
CA ALA A 201 -26.24 -6.04 -3.32
C ALA A 201 -26.50 -6.05 -1.79
N VAL A 202 -25.46 -5.92 -1.00
CA VAL A 202 -25.56 -5.82 0.48
C VAL A 202 -26.41 -4.60 0.88
N LYS A 203 -26.13 -3.44 0.30
CA LYS A 203 -26.88 -2.22 0.63
C LYS A 203 -28.32 -2.27 0.19
N ALA A 204 -28.58 -2.82 -1.02
CA ALA A 204 -29.93 -3.01 -1.54
C ALA A 204 -30.77 -3.98 -0.69
N SER A 205 -30.14 -4.92 0.00
CA SER A 205 -30.81 -5.82 0.96
C SER A 205 -31.10 -5.19 2.32
N GLY A 206 -30.82 -3.88 2.50
CA GLY A 206 -31.03 -3.16 3.76
C GLY A 206 -29.98 -3.41 4.83
N ARG A 207 -28.90 -4.11 4.50
CA ARG A 207 -27.78 -4.41 5.41
C ARG A 207 -26.80 -3.26 5.52
N LYS A 208 -26.05 -3.21 6.62
CA LYS A 208 -25.14 -2.10 6.94
C LYS A 208 -23.75 -2.34 6.38
N ILE A 209 -23.21 -1.33 5.70
CA ILE A 209 -21.83 -1.26 5.24
C ILE A 209 -21.05 -0.29 6.12
N ARG A 210 -19.84 -0.69 6.53
CA ARG A 210 -18.81 0.17 7.10
C ARG A 210 -17.63 0.25 6.11
N PHE A 211 -17.31 1.45 5.64
CA PHE A 211 -16.21 1.67 4.69
C PHE A 211 -15.29 2.79 5.20
N ARG A 212 -13.97 2.56 5.19
CA ARG A 212 -12.99 3.60 5.50
C ARG A 212 -11.64 3.38 4.79
N TYR A 213 -10.83 4.44 4.76
CA TYR A 213 -9.42 4.34 4.44
C TYR A 213 -8.67 3.79 5.65
N ALA A 214 -7.82 2.77 5.45
CA ALA A 214 -7.25 1.98 6.53
C ALA A 214 -5.74 1.77 6.34
N ALA A 215 -4.98 2.85 6.21
CA ALA A 215 -3.52 2.83 6.20
C ALA A 215 -2.92 2.23 7.49
N ASP A 216 -3.68 2.27 8.56
CA ASP A 216 -3.39 1.69 9.87
C ASP A 216 -3.62 0.18 9.95
N ALA A 217 -4.25 -0.43 8.94
CA ALA A 217 -4.62 -1.84 8.97
C ALA A 217 -4.03 -2.65 7.80
N VAL A 218 -3.98 -2.09 6.59
CA VAL A 218 -3.60 -2.83 5.39
C VAL A 218 -2.86 -1.95 4.39
N ARG A 219 -1.94 -2.56 3.66
CA ARG A 219 -1.12 -1.93 2.61
C ARG A 219 -1.12 -2.77 1.36
N THR A 220 -0.99 -2.13 0.21
CA THR A 220 -0.84 -2.83 -1.06
C THR A 220 0.05 -2.08 -2.03
N ARG A 221 0.72 -2.82 -2.89
CA ARG A 221 1.39 -2.30 -4.08
C ARG A 221 0.82 -2.99 -5.31
N MET A 222 -0.24 -2.42 -5.86
CA MET A 222 -0.98 -3.01 -6.98
C MET A 222 -0.16 -3.15 -8.27
N TYR A 223 0.77 -2.24 -8.53
CA TYR A 223 1.51 -2.18 -9.80
C TYR A 223 3.00 -2.02 -9.55
N ARG A 224 3.83 -2.74 -10.30
CA ARG A 224 5.30 -2.68 -10.19
C ARG A 224 5.95 -1.94 -11.35
N ASN A 225 5.21 -1.71 -12.44
CA ASN A 225 5.67 -0.99 -13.62
C ASN A 225 4.52 -0.30 -14.35
N PHE A 226 4.88 0.57 -15.33
CA PHE A 226 3.88 1.32 -16.10
C PHE A 226 2.94 0.43 -16.91
N GLY A 227 3.41 -0.70 -17.42
CA GLY A 227 2.58 -1.64 -18.18
C GLY A 227 1.43 -2.19 -17.34
N GLN A 228 1.74 -2.68 -16.13
CA GLN A 228 0.76 -3.18 -15.16
C GLN A 228 -0.19 -2.08 -14.70
N LEU A 229 0.31 -0.88 -14.40
CA LEU A 229 -0.52 0.27 -14.02
C LEU A 229 -1.52 0.63 -15.12
N ARG A 230 -1.04 0.69 -16.38
CA ARG A 230 -1.88 0.99 -17.54
C ARG A 230 -2.94 -0.10 -17.76
N GLU A 231 -2.57 -1.37 -17.70
CA GLU A 231 -3.49 -2.50 -17.90
C GLU A 231 -4.55 -2.54 -16.78
N GLY A 232 -4.14 -2.46 -15.52
CA GLY A 232 -5.05 -2.51 -14.37
C GLY A 232 -6.06 -1.36 -14.35
N TRP A 233 -5.61 -0.12 -14.57
CA TRP A 233 -6.54 1.01 -14.63
C TRP A 233 -7.37 1.02 -15.92
N THR A 234 -6.88 0.46 -17.03
CA THR A 234 -7.70 0.25 -18.23
C THR A 234 -8.87 -0.68 -17.93
N LYS A 235 -8.66 -1.72 -17.12
CA LYS A 235 -9.71 -2.64 -16.69
C LYS A 235 -10.80 -1.95 -15.84
N ASN A 236 -10.42 -1.07 -14.91
CA ASN A 236 -11.31 -0.64 -13.84
C ASN A 236 -11.94 0.75 -14.04
N LEU A 237 -11.19 1.74 -14.58
CA LEU A 237 -11.58 3.16 -14.47
C LEU A 237 -12.93 3.50 -15.11
N ALA A 238 -13.24 2.98 -16.28
CA ALA A 238 -14.50 3.31 -16.96
C ALA A 238 -15.73 2.79 -16.21
N LEU A 239 -15.57 1.71 -15.44
CA LEU A 239 -16.65 1.10 -14.65
C LEU A 239 -16.84 1.78 -13.29
N LEU A 240 -15.78 2.45 -12.78
CA LEU A 240 -15.81 3.14 -11.49
C LEU A 240 -16.49 4.51 -11.54
N PHE A 241 -16.61 5.11 -12.74
CA PHE A 241 -17.16 6.46 -12.89
C PHE A 241 -18.34 6.47 -13.88
N PRO A 242 -19.48 7.09 -13.53
CA PRO A 242 -20.69 7.07 -14.37
C PRO A 242 -20.50 7.74 -15.74
N ALA A 243 -19.68 8.79 -15.81
CA ALA A 243 -19.43 9.57 -17.02
C ALA A 243 -17.94 9.75 -17.31
N PRO A 244 -17.19 8.66 -17.67
CA PRO A 244 -15.74 8.70 -17.76
C PRO A 244 -15.20 9.71 -18.78
N GLY A 245 -15.87 9.89 -19.92
CA GLY A 245 -15.47 10.88 -20.92
C GLY A 245 -15.62 12.33 -20.44
N TRP A 246 -16.70 12.63 -19.73
CA TRP A 246 -16.91 13.95 -19.14
C TRP A 246 -15.92 14.22 -18.01
N LEU A 247 -15.67 13.22 -17.16
CA LEU A 247 -14.70 13.34 -16.08
C LEU A 247 -13.28 13.61 -16.63
N ALA A 248 -12.87 12.93 -17.70
CA ALA A 248 -11.60 13.19 -18.37
C ALA A 248 -11.50 14.61 -18.91
N ALA A 249 -12.52 15.07 -19.66
CA ALA A 249 -12.57 16.41 -20.22
C ALA A 249 -12.53 17.49 -19.13
N LYS A 250 -13.35 17.34 -18.08
CA LYS A 250 -13.37 18.24 -16.92
C LYS A 250 -12.03 18.30 -16.21
N SER A 251 -11.41 17.13 -15.97
CA SER A 251 -10.12 17.08 -15.28
C SER A 251 -9.01 17.76 -16.07
N LEU A 252 -8.97 17.56 -17.40
CA LEU A 252 -8.03 18.22 -18.28
C LEU A 252 -8.25 19.74 -18.32
N LEU A 253 -9.50 20.20 -18.37
CA LEU A 253 -9.82 21.62 -18.36
C LEU A 253 -9.33 22.29 -17.06
N LEU A 254 -9.64 21.68 -15.92
CA LEU A 254 -9.22 22.18 -14.61
C LEU A 254 -7.69 22.17 -14.46
N TRP A 255 -7.01 21.17 -15.03
CA TRP A 255 -5.56 21.10 -15.05
C TRP A 255 -4.94 22.15 -16.00
N ALA A 256 -5.51 22.36 -17.18
CA ALA A 256 -4.97 23.29 -18.17
C ALA A 256 -5.13 24.77 -17.76
N THR A 257 -6.13 25.11 -16.95
CA THR A 257 -6.43 26.48 -16.53
C THR A 257 -5.24 27.20 -15.86
N PRO A 258 -4.57 26.65 -14.82
CA PRO A 258 -3.40 27.31 -14.24
C PRO A 258 -2.25 27.46 -15.24
N TRP A 259 -2.03 26.49 -16.13
CA TRP A 259 -0.96 26.58 -17.13
C TRP A 259 -1.23 27.67 -18.17
N ALA A 260 -2.48 27.83 -18.61
CA ALA A 260 -2.88 28.93 -19.46
C ALA A 260 -2.63 30.30 -18.78
N ALA A 261 -2.96 30.40 -17.49
CA ALA A 261 -2.67 31.59 -16.69
C ALA A 261 -1.16 31.86 -16.59
N LEU A 262 -0.33 30.84 -16.43
CA LEU A 262 1.12 30.97 -16.40
C LEU A 262 1.67 31.51 -17.73
N ILE A 263 1.18 31.02 -18.86
CA ILE A 263 1.56 31.55 -20.20
C ILE A 263 1.16 33.03 -20.35
N LEU A 264 -0.03 33.38 -19.89
CA LEU A 264 -0.54 34.75 -19.96
C LEU A 264 0.16 35.71 -18.98
N SER A 265 0.85 35.19 -17.97
CA SER A 265 1.59 35.99 -16.98
C SER A 265 2.72 36.83 -17.60
N SER A 266 3.21 36.43 -18.79
CA SER A 266 4.16 37.23 -19.57
C SER A 266 3.57 38.57 -20.06
N LYS A 267 2.24 38.66 -20.15
CA LYS A 267 1.56 39.89 -20.57
C LYS A 267 1.17 40.78 -19.38
N HIS A 268 0.69 40.18 -18.28
CA HIS A 268 0.25 40.88 -17.09
C HIS A 268 0.51 40.07 -15.83
N TRP A 269 1.13 40.68 -14.84
CA TRP A 269 1.54 40.01 -13.59
C TRP A 269 0.38 39.35 -12.79
N TRP A 270 -0.83 39.90 -12.86
CA TRP A 270 -1.98 39.34 -12.14
C TRP A 270 -2.38 37.92 -12.61
N TRP A 271 -1.97 37.50 -13.83
CA TRP A 271 -2.12 36.12 -14.27
C TRP A 271 -1.27 35.15 -13.45
N SER A 272 -0.14 35.60 -12.89
CA SER A 272 0.65 34.79 -11.95
C SER A 272 -0.13 34.48 -10.68
N VAL A 273 -0.94 35.43 -10.20
CA VAL A 273 -1.82 35.19 -9.03
C VAL A 273 -2.87 34.13 -9.35
N ILE A 274 -3.47 34.19 -10.53
CA ILE A 274 -4.44 33.19 -10.98
C ILE A 274 -3.78 31.80 -11.13
N PHE A 275 -2.55 31.76 -11.66
CA PHE A 275 -1.77 30.51 -11.71
C PHE A 275 -1.54 29.92 -10.31
N LEU A 276 -1.02 30.72 -9.39
CA LEU A 276 -0.74 30.26 -8.02
C LEU A 276 -2.00 29.77 -7.32
N PHE A 277 -3.10 30.51 -7.44
CA PHE A 277 -4.38 30.11 -6.86
C PHE A 277 -4.91 28.81 -7.49
N GLY A 278 -4.90 28.71 -8.81
CA GLY A 278 -5.37 27.53 -9.53
C GLY A 278 -4.53 26.29 -9.24
N PHE A 279 -3.20 26.44 -9.18
CA PHE A 279 -2.29 25.37 -8.84
C PHE A 279 -2.45 24.92 -7.38
N PHE A 280 -2.54 25.89 -6.45
CA PHE A 280 -2.78 25.58 -5.02
C PHE A 280 -4.13 24.89 -4.81
N TRP A 281 -5.17 25.35 -5.51
CA TRP A 281 -6.48 24.70 -5.45
C TRP A 281 -6.44 23.26 -5.98
N LEU A 282 -5.76 23.02 -7.11
CA LEU A 282 -5.55 21.67 -7.64
C LEU A 282 -4.77 20.80 -6.66
N TYR A 283 -3.67 21.34 -6.12
CA TYR A 283 -2.88 20.67 -5.09
C TYR A 283 -3.74 20.30 -3.87
N ALA A 284 -4.48 21.23 -3.30
CA ALA A 284 -5.32 21.01 -2.14
C ALA A 284 -6.42 19.97 -2.41
N ARG A 285 -6.96 19.95 -3.63
CA ARG A 285 -7.92 18.93 -4.06
C ARG A 285 -7.31 17.53 -4.06
N LEU A 286 -6.12 17.37 -4.60
CA LEU A 286 -5.42 16.07 -4.70
C LEU A 286 -4.87 15.62 -3.35
N HIS A 287 -4.43 16.55 -2.51
CA HIS A 287 -3.87 16.25 -1.19
C HIS A 287 -4.87 15.58 -0.23
N ARG A 288 -6.17 15.72 -0.49
CA ARG A 288 -7.24 15.02 0.26
C ARG A 288 -7.19 13.49 0.14
N ALA A 289 -6.44 12.96 -0.81
CA ALA A 289 -6.22 11.52 -0.95
C ALA A 289 -5.15 10.95 0.01
N ASN A 290 -4.62 11.76 0.94
CA ASN A 290 -3.63 11.38 1.96
C ASN A 290 -2.29 10.85 1.43
N PHE A 291 -1.89 11.25 0.23
CA PHE A 291 -0.55 11.01 -0.28
C PHE A 291 0.43 12.11 0.18
N SER A 292 1.72 11.81 0.17
CA SER A 292 2.75 12.77 0.55
C SER A 292 2.71 14.05 -0.32
N ALA A 293 3.20 15.18 0.23
CA ALA A 293 3.21 16.46 -0.48
C ALA A 293 3.95 16.38 -1.83
N GLY A 294 5.08 15.68 -1.88
CA GLY A 294 5.85 15.49 -3.12
C GLY A 294 5.08 14.70 -4.18
N MET A 295 4.38 13.63 -3.79
CA MET A 295 3.52 12.87 -4.70
C MET A 295 2.33 13.71 -5.18
N THR A 296 1.75 14.53 -4.31
CA THR A 296 0.66 15.44 -4.67
C THR A 296 1.11 16.48 -5.69
N VAL A 297 2.33 17.02 -5.57
CA VAL A 297 2.92 17.94 -6.57
C VAL A 297 3.11 17.20 -7.90
N LEU A 298 3.72 16.02 -7.90
CA LEU A 298 3.88 15.20 -9.12
C LEU A 298 2.53 14.91 -9.79
N ALA A 299 1.52 14.60 -8.98
CA ALA A 299 0.17 14.34 -9.45
C ALA A 299 -0.48 15.58 -10.09
N ALA A 300 -0.27 16.76 -9.50
CA ALA A 300 -0.75 18.03 -10.06
C ALA A 300 -0.05 18.38 -11.38
N LEU A 301 1.22 18.04 -11.54
CA LEU A 301 1.99 18.31 -12.75
C LEU A 301 1.69 17.31 -13.88
N PHE A 302 1.72 16.02 -13.58
CA PHE A 302 1.73 14.95 -14.59
C PHE A 302 0.57 13.97 -14.45
N GLY A 303 0.01 13.82 -13.25
CA GLY A 303 -0.96 12.78 -12.95
C GLY A 303 -2.32 13.02 -13.58
N VAL A 304 -2.79 14.27 -13.66
CA VAL A 304 -4.12 14.58 -14.21
C VAL A 304 -4.21 14.25 -15.70
N PRO A 305 -3.25 14.60 -16.57
CA PRO A 305 -3.25 14.16 -17.96
C PRO A 305 -3.17 12.64 -18.10
N MET A 306 -2.35 11.97 -17.26
CA MET A 306 -2.26 10.52 -17.25
C MET A 306 -3.58 9.86 -16.84
N PHE A 307 -4.23 10.35 -15.80
CA PHE A 307 -5.55 9.88 -15.39
C PHE A 307 -6.58 10.01 -16.51
N ALA A 308 -6.63 11.17 -17.17
CA ALA A 308 -7.53 11.38 -18.31
C ALA A 308 -7.26 10.42 -19.47
N TYR A 309 -5.98 10.17 -19.80
CA TYR A 309 -5.58 9.17 -20.79
C TYR A 309 -6.07 7.77 -20.40
N LEU A 310 -5.81 7.33 -19.17
CA LEU A 310 -6.21 6.01 -18.68
C LEU A 310 -7.72 5.84 -18.67
N LEU A 311 -8.45 6.88 -18.30
CA LEU A 311 -9.93 6.89 -18.25
C LEU A 311 -10.54 6.78 -19.66
N LEU A 312 -10.02 7.55 -20.63
CA LEU A 312 -10.46 7.47 -22.03
C LEU A 312 -10.09 6.13 -22.67
N ARG A 313 -8.88 5.64 -22.38
CA ARG A 313 -8.44 4.30 -22.81
C ARG A 313 -9.36 3.21 -22.25
N SER A 314 -9.66 3.26 -20.95
CA SER A 314 -10.57 2.32 -20.31
C SER A 314 -11.94 2.34 -20.98
N LYS A 315 -12.52 3.54 -21.18
CA LYS A 315 -13.81 3.70 -21.90
C LYS A 315 -13.79 3.07 -23.30
N ARG A 316 -12.71 3.33 -24.06
CA ARG A 316 -12.56 2.80 -25.42
C ARG A 316 -12.48 1.27 -25.41
N MET A 317 -11.60 0.68 -24.58
CA MET A 317 -11.38 -0.77 -24.53
C MET A 317 -12.62 -1.53 -24.07
N HIS A 318 -13.42 -0.97 -23.15
CA HIS A 318 -14.72 -1.53 -22.78
C HIS A 318 -15.72 -1.43 -23.93
N GLY A 319 -15.75 -0.34 -24.68
CA GLY A 319 -16.59 -0.18 -25.86
C GLY A 319 -16.25 -1.16 -27.00
N GLU A 320 -14.97 -1.53 -27.13
CA GLU A 320 -14.46 -2.50 -28.10
C GLU A 320 -14.55 -3.97 -27.59
N GLY A 321 -14.95 -4.21 -26.34
CA GLY A 321 -15.00 -5.56 -25.75
C GLY A 321 -13.64 -6.25 -25.63
N SER A 322 -12.55 -5.48 -25.58
CA SER A 322 -11.16 -5.97 -25.67
C SER A 322 -10.33 -5.74 -24.40
N VAL A 323 -10.97 -5.78 -23.24
CA VAL A 323 -10.28 -5.61 -21.96
C VAL A 323 -9.53 -6.88 -21.59
N SER A 324 -8.21 -6.80 -21.43
CA SER A 324 -7.36 -7.92 -20.98
C SER A 324 -6.82 -7.69 -19.57
N TRP A 325 -6.64 -8.77 -18.81
CA TRP A 325 -5.99 -8.75 -17.50
C TRP A 325 -5.38 -10.11 -17.17
N LYS A 326 -4.09 -10.14 -16.82
CA LYS A 326 -3.35 -11.37 -16.49
C LYS A 326 -3.59 -12.51 -17.48
N GLY A 327 -3.52 -12.19 -18.78
CA GLY A 327 -3.66 -13.14 -19.88
C GLY A 327 -5.09 -13.61 -20.18
N ARG A 328 -6.11 -13.04 -19.54
CA ARG A 328 -7.52 -13.29 -19.87
C ARG A 328 -8.16 -12.08 -20.56
N ILE A 329 -9.01 -12.33 -21.55
CA ILE A 329 -9.81 -11.31 -22.21
C ILE A 329 -11.21 -11.32 -21.59
N TYR A 330 -11.65 -10.16 -21.13
CA TYR A 330 -12.99 -9.93 -20.59
C TYR A 330 -13.86 -9.31 -21.67
N GLN A 331 -14.87 -10.04 -22.14
CA GLN A 331 -15.85 -9.52 -23.08
C GLN A 331 -16.86 -8.69 -22.30
N GLY A 332 -16.77 -7.37 -22.39
CA GLY A 332 -17.69 -6.44 -21.74
C GLY A 332 -19.08 -6.49 -22.35
N ARG A 333 -19.95 -7.30 -21.80
CA ARG A 333 -21.40 -7.09 -21.81
C ARG A 333 -21.86 -7.10 -20.36
N GLU A 334 -21.67 -6.02 -19.65
CA GLU A 334 -22.58 -5.69 -18.56
C GLU A 334 -23.93 -5.41 -19.23
N HIS A 335 -24.94 -6.21 -18.91
CA HIS A 335 -26.31 -5.84 -19.20
C HIS A 335 -26.56 -4.49 -18.54
N ALA A 336 -26.82 -3.47 -19.34
CA ALA A 336 -27.42 -2.25 -18.86
C ALA A 336 -28.60 -2.67 -17.98
N VAL A 337 -28.52 -2.37 -16.70
CA VAL A 337 -29.66 -2.41 -15.81
C VAL A 337 -30.72 -1.56 -16.51
N SER A 338 -31.84 -2.19 -16.84
CA SER A 338 -32.96 -1.50 -17.47
C SER A 338 -33.28 -0.27 -16.66
N GLU A 339 -33.02 0.88 -17.25
CA GLU A 339 -33.50 2.16 -16.76
C GLU A 339 -35.04 2.14 -16.78
N THR A 340 -35.61 1.83 -15.62
CA THR A 340 -36.95 2.29 -15.28
C THR A 340 -36.82 3.20 -14.07
N ASP A 341 -36.22 4.37 -14.29
CA ASP A 341 -36.32 5.52 -13.41
C ASP A 341 -37.03 6.64 -14.19
N PRO A 342 -38.27 7.05 -13.77
CA PRO A 342 -39.09 8.06 -14.50
C PRO A 342 -38.61 9.49 -14.23
N GLY A 343 -37.32 9.72 -14.03
CA GLY A 343 -36.76 11.03 -13.69
C GLY A 343 -35.68 11.59 -14.61
N SER A 344 -35.24 10.88 -15.69
CA SER A 344 -34.05 11.25 -16.47
C SER A 344 -34.30 11.99 -17.79
N GLU A 345 -35.51 12.43 -18.08
CA GLU A 345 -35.89 13.05 -19.35
C GLU A 345 -35.74 14.59 -19.36
N VAL A 346 -34.69 15.18 -18.81
CA VAL A 346 -34.29 16.57 -19.13
C VAL A 346 -32.78 16.72 -18.88
N ARG A 347 -31.96 16.48 -19.89
CA ARG A 347 -30.69 17.17 -20.16
C ARG A 347 -29.83 16.54 -21.26
N HIS A 348 -30.36 16.45 -22.45
CA HIS A 348 -29.52 16.35 -23.65
C HIS A 348 -29.82 17.53 -24.56
N LYS A 349 -28.96 18.53 -24.52
CA LYS A 349 -28.53 19.38 -25.65
C LYS A 349 -27.74 20.57 -25.16
N THR A 350 -26.43 20.41 -25.03
CA THR A 350 -25.50 21.53 -25.28
C THR A 350 -24.20 20.92 -25.79
N LEU A 351 -24.10 20.78 -27.11
CA LEU A 351 -22.82 20.53 -27.78
C LEU A 351 -21.99 21.83 -27.63
N MET A 352 -21.09 21.84 -26.66
CA MET A 352 -20.03 22.83 -26.62
C MET A 352 -18.91 22.42 -27.57
N LYS A 353 -18.68 23.20 -28.62
CA LYS A 353 -17.55 23.05 -29.55
C LYS A 353 -16.26 23.08 -28.72
N MET A 354 -15.53 21.98 -28.67
CA MET A 354 -14.23 21.93 -28.01
C MET A 354 -13.24 22.89 -28.72
N PRO A 355 -12.44 23.67 -27.98
CA PRO A 355 -11.43 24.53 -28.63
C PRO A 355 -10.37 23.65 -29.31
N LEU A 356 -9.97 24.08 -30.51
CA LEU A 356 -9.03 23.37 -31.39
C LEU A 356 -7.70 22.99 -30.72
N PHE A 357 -7.27 23.76 -29.74
CA PHE A 357 -6.04 23.50 -28.95
C PHE A 357 -6.12 22.23 -28.09
N LEU A 358 -7.29 21.91 -27.57
CA LEU A 358 -7.51 20.68 -26.79
C LEU A 358 -7.45 19.44 -27.69
N ILE A 359 -7.94 19.58 -28.92
CA ILE A 359 -7.87 18.51 -29.95
C ILE A 359 -6.42 18.30 -30.40
N LEU A 360 -5.65 19.39 -30.58
CA LEU A 360 -4.24 19.32 -31.00
C LEU A 360 -3.35 18.69 -29.91
N PHE A 361 -3.60 18.99 -28.63
CA PHE A 361 -2.86 18.40 -27.50
C PHE A 361 -3.17 16.89 -27.34
N ILE A 362 -4.42 16.51 -27.52
CA ILE A 362 -4.83 15.10 -27.50
C ILE A 362 -4.21 14.33 -28.69
N LEU A 363 -4.18 14.94 -29.87
CA LEU A 363 -3.53 14.37 -31.06
C LEU A 363 -2.01 14.25 -30.90
N LEU A 364 -1.36 15.21 -30.26
CA LEU A 364 0.08 15.15 -29.98
C LEU A 364 0.46 14.03 -29.01
N MET A 365 -0.42 13.75 -28.02
CA MET A 365 -0.23 12.65 -27.08
C MET A 365 -0.58 11.28 -27.67
N LEU A 366 -1.43 11.25 -28.71
CA LEU A 366 -1.81 10.02 -29.42
C LEU A 366 -0.80 9.65 -30.52
N SER A 367 -0.03 10.63 -31.01
CA SER A 367 0.95 10.47 -32.10
C SER A 367 2.39 10.27 -31.63
N ALA A 368 2.67 10.26 -30.34
CA ALA A 368 3.99 9.90 -29.83
C ALA A 368 4.30 8.45 -30.27
N PRO A 369 5.30 8.21 -31.12
CA PRO A 369 5.68 6.86 -31.47
C PRO A 369 6.07 6.13 -30.18
N SER A 370 5.56 4.92 -30.02
CA SER A 370 6.08 3.99 -29.01
C SER A 370 7.59 3.90 -29.25
N PRO A 371 8.44 4.22 -28.25
CA PRO A 371 9.86 4.01 -28.45
C PRO A 371 10.06 2.55 -28.81
N ALA A 372 10.64 2.32 -29.98
CA ALA A 372 11.05 0.98 -30.40
C ALA A 372 11.87 0.39 -29.26
N ALA A 373 11.51 -0.80 -28.83
CA ALA A 373 12.27 -1.52 -27.82
C ALA A 373 13.71 -1.58 -28.32
N PRO A 374 14.71 -1.15 -27.53
CA PRO A 374 16.09 -1.34 -27.89
C PRO A 374 16.31 -2.86 -28.10
N PRO A 375 17.12 -3.26 -29.06
CA PRO A 375 17.39 -4.67 -29.31
C PRO A 375 17.85 -5.29 -28.00
N ALA A 376 17.21 -6.40 -27.63
CA ALA A 376 17.53 -7.15 -26.44
C ALA A 376 19.04 -7.48 -26.47
N LYS A 377 19.81 -6.85 -25.60
CA LYS A 377 21.14 -7.35 -25.28
C LYS A 377 20.93 -8.75 -24.70
N PRO A 378 21.79 -9.72 -25.04
CA PRO A 378 21.66 -11.06 -24.51
C PRO A 378 21.60 -10.96 -22.98
N VAL A 379 20.53 -11.46 -22.43
CA VAL A 379 20.35 -11.62 -21.00
C VAL A 379 21.41 -12.62 -20.57
N HIS A 380 22.52 -12.12 -20.03
CA HIS A 380 23.31 -12.96 -19.15
C HIS A 380 22.36 -13.41 -18.04
N ALA A 381 22.15 -14.72 -17.97
CA ALA A 381 21.42 -15.36 -16.91
C ALA A 381 21.89 -14.77 -15.59
N LEU A 382 21.02 -13.93 -15.00
CA LEU A 382 21.16 -13.52 -13.61
C LEU A 382 21.00 -14.82 -12.82
N GLN A 383 22.16 -15.38 -12.45
CA GLN A 383 22.21 -16.42 -11.42
C GLN A 383 21.36 -15.94 -10.26
N ASN A 384 20.41 -16.77 -9.84
CA ASN A 384 19.72 -16.66 -8.57
C ASN A 384 20.77 -16.46 -7.47
N SER A 385 21.05 -15.21 -7.13
CA SER A 385 21.82 -14.92 -5.93
C SER A 385 20.91 -15.22 -4.76
N ALA A 386 21.12 -16.36 -4.12
CA ALA A 386 20.62 -16.62 -2.78
C ALA A 386 20.89 -15.36 -1.94
N ALA A 387 19.92 -14.99 -1.08
CA ALA A 387 20.08 -13.87 -0.15
C ALA A 387 21.47 -14.00 0.53
N PRO A 388 22.24 -12.92 0.63
CA PRO A 388 23.59 -12.99 1.15
C PRO A 388 23.54 -13.60 2.56
N HIS A 389 24.12 -14.77 2.73
CA HIS A 389 24.30 -15.41 4.02
C HIS A 389 25.46 -14.69 4.70
N PHE A 390 25.16 -13.71 5.56
CA PHE A 390 26.20 -13.08 6.37
C PHE A 390 26.67 -14.07 7.45
N ALA A 391 27.93 -14.42 7.40
CA ALA A 391 28.57 -15.23 8.47
C ALA A 391 28.64 -14.46 9.80
N ASN A 392 28.64 -13.13 9.75
CA ASN A 392 28.60 -12.24 10.91
C ASN A 392 27.30 -11.44 10.93
N THR A 393 26.52 -11.55 12.00
CA THR A 393 25.27 -10.80 12.26
C THR A 393 25.36 -9.94 13.53
N LEU A 394 26.57 -9.79 14.10
CA LEU A 394 26.79 -9.03 15.31
C LEU A 394 26.80 -7.53 15.04
N ILE A 395 26.14 -6.76 15.88
CA ILE A 395 26.25 -5.30 15.95
C ILE A 395 27.30 -4.95 17.01
N GLU A 396 28.39 -4.36 16.58
CA GLU A 396 29.43 -3.79 17.47
C GLU A 396 29.25 -2.27 17.54
N ALA A 397 28.83 -1.80 18.71
CA ALA A 397 28.57 -0.37 18.94
C ALA A 397 29.78 0.49 18.54
N GLY A 398 29.55 1.54 17.74
CA GLY A 398 30.60 2.44 17.27
C GLY A 398 31.59 1.87 16.27
N LEU A 399 31.38 0.64 15.78
CA LEU A 399 32.33 -0.03 14.89
C LEU A 399 31.65 -0.63 13.65
N SER A 400 30.69 -1.53 13.84
CA SER A 400 30.18 -2.34 12.73
C SER A 400 28.74 -2.81 12.93
N MET A 401 28.10 -3.16 11.81
CA MET A 401 26.85 -3.90 11.77
C MET A 401 27.00 -5.08 10.80
N GLY A 402 27.14 -6.26 11.38
CA GLY A 402 27.51 -7.45 10.62
C GLY A 402 28.88 -7.29 9.95
N PRO A 403 28.99 -7.54 8.63
CA PRO A 403 30.25 -7.43 7.92
C PRO A 403 30.64 -5.98 7.58
N LEU A 404 29.74 -5.01 7.74
CA LEU A 404 29.92 -3.62 7.33
C LEU A 404 30.47 -2.76 8.47
N LYS A 405 31.52 -1.98 8.23
CA LYS A 405 32.20 -1.16 9.24
C LYS A 405 32.06 0.33 8.95
N LEU A 406 32.05 1.12 10.02
CA LEU A 406 32.21 2.57 9.87
C LEU A 406 33.60 2.87 9.26
N GLY A 407 33.62 3.82 8.31
CA GLY A 407 34.81 4.15 7.54
C GLY A 407 34.99 3.34 6.24
N ASP A 408 34.24 2.27 6.03
CA ASP A 408 34.24 1.54 4.76
C ASP A 408 33.79 2.46 3.61
N THR A 409 34.24 2.12 2.40
CA THR A 409 33.88 2.87 1.19
C THR A 409 32.52 2.46 0.66
N ARG A 410 31.94 3.30 -0.21
CA ARG A 410 30.73 2.99 -0.96
C ARG A 410 30.84 1.67 -1.74
N ASP A 411 31.97 1.43 -2.38
CA ASP A 411 32.19 0.21 -3.17
C ASP A 411 32.18 -1.03 -2.29
N ARG A 412 32.80 -0.93 -1.09
CA ARG A 412 32.74 -2.02 -0.11
C ARG A 412 31.30 -2.28 0.38
N ALA A 413 30.51 -1.24 0.58
CA ALA A 413 29.11 -1.40 0.92
C ALA A 413 28.32 -2.13 -0.19
N LEU A 414 28.54 -1.78 -1.44
CA LEU A 414 27.88 -2.39 -2.58
C LEU A 414 28.36 -3.84 -2.85
N GLU A 415 29.59 -4.15 -2.50
CA GLU A 415 30.11 -5.52 -2.55
C GLU A 415 29.41 -6.43 -1.54
N LEU A 416 29.22 -5.95 -0.30
CA LEU A 416 28.59 -6.69 0.79
C LEU A 416 27.06 -6.71 0.68
N PHE A 417 26.48 -5.63 0.17
CA PHE A 417 25.06 -5.42 -0.05
C PHE A 417 24.81 -5.08 -1.53
N PRO A 418 24.86 -6.09 -2.43
CA PRO A 418 24.66 -5.86 -3.85
C PRO A 418 23.28 -5.24 -4.12
N ARG A 419 23.25 -4.20 -4.95
CA ARG A 419 22.01 -3.50 -5.28
C ARG A 419 21.01 -4.43 -5.97
N LYS A 420 19.78 -4.36 -5.49
CA LYS A 420 18.61 -4.99 -6.08
C LYS A 420 17.72 -3.92 -6.71
N ALA A 421 16.74 -4.33 -7.48
CA ALA A 421 15.79 -3.41 -8.11
C ALA A 421 14.94 -2.60 -7.10
N GLU A 422 14.85 -3.07 -5.88
CA GLU A 422 14.08 -2.48 -4.77
C GLU A 422 14.89 -1.47 -3.95
N ASP A 423 16.23 -1.52 -4.06
CA ASP A 423 17.13 -0.67 -3.29
C ASP A 423 17.12 0.76 -3.82
N GLN A 424 17.19 1.72 -2.91
CA GLN A 424 17.16 3.16 -3.22
C GLN A 424 18.46 3.84 -2.81
N GLU A 425 18.75 4.95 -3.46
CA GLU A 425 19.85 5.84 -3.10
C GLU A 425 19.34 7.28 -3.21
N TRP A 426 19.60 8.10 -2.19
CA TRP A 426 19.24 9.51 -2.19
C TRP A 426 20.25 10.36 -1.40
N GLU A 427 20.22 11.65 -1.69
CA GLU A 427 20.97 12.65 -0.93
C GLU A 427 20.05 13.37 0.05
N ASP A 428 20.51 13.57 1.27
CA ASP A 428 19.83 14.36 2.28
C ASP A 428 20.87 15.27 3.02
N PRO A 429 20.47 16.18 3.92
CA PRO A 429 21.40 17.04 4.64
C PRO A 429 22.49 16.30 5.44
N CYS A 430 22.33 15.01 5.67
CA CYS A 430 23.32 14.17 6.34
C CYS A 430 24.36 13.57 5.39
N GLY A 431 24.04 13.46 4.11
CA GLY A 431 24.88 12.88 3.07
C GLY A 431 24.15 11.91 2.17
N THR A 432 24.88 11.05 1.47
CA THR A 432 24.30 10.00 0.62
C THR A 432 23.82 8.84 1.47
N THR A 433 22.58 8.38 1.26
CA THR A 433 22.03 7.19 1.90
C THR A 433 21.78 6.10 0.85
N LEU A 434 22.33 4.91 1.10
CA LEU A 434 22.00 3.69 0.39
C LEU A 434 20.99 2.91 1.23
N ASP A 435 19.85 2.57 0.66
CA ASP A 435 18.84 1.71 1.28
C ASP A 435 18.94 0.32 0.65
N TRP A 436 19.24 -0.67 1.47
CA TRP A 436 19.24 -2.08 1.09
C TRP A 436 18.04 -2.76 1.75
N VAL A 437 17.14 -3.30 0.92
CA VAL A 437 15.91 -3.95 1.38
C VAL A 437 16.17 -5.41 1.71
N ASP A 438 15.95 -5.81 2.96
CA ASP A 438 15.97 -7.22 3.36
C ASP A 438 14.61 -7.87 3.09
N THR A 439 14.49 -8.49 1.93
CA THR A 439 13.29 -9.22 1.51
C THR A 439 13.15 -10.58 2.23
N THR A 440 14.15 -11.00 3.00
CA THR A 440 14.17 -12.28 3.71
C THR A 440 14.01 -12.12 5.22
N ASN A 441 13.69 -10.91 5.69
CA ASN A 441 13.44 -10.64 7.09
C ASN A 441 12.14 -11.35 7.56
N PRO A 442 12.19 -12.22 8.58
CA PRO A 442 11.05 -13.04 8.99
C PRO A 442 9.87 -12.25 9.60
N VAL A 443 10.08 -10.99 9.94
CA VAL A 443 9.07 -10.12 10.59
C VAL A 443 8.51 -9.07 9.62
N GLY A 444 8.64 -9.29 8.32
CA GLY A 444 8.22 -8.37 7.27
C GLY A 444 9.41 -7.61 6.65
N ARG A 445 9.13 -6.55 5.89
CA ARG A 445 10.18 -5.76 5.27
C ARG A 445 11.09 -5.15 6.34
N GLY A 446 12.37 -5.47 6.26
CA GLY A 446 13.42 -4.82 7.00
C GLY A 446 14.36 -4.09 6.05
N ASP A 447 14.94 -3.01 6.49
CA ASP A 447 15.85 -2.21 5.67
C ASP A 447 17.18 -2.03 6.41
N VAL A 448 18.28 -1.93 5.63
CA VAL A 448 19.58 -1.50 6.12
C VAL A 448 19.94 -0.20 5.40
N PHE A 449 20.01 0.89 6.15
CA PHE A 449 20.39 2.20 5.62
C PHE A 449 21.88 2.44 5.90
N ILE A 450 22.64 2.69 4.85
CA ILE A 450 24.06 2.93 4.90
C ILE A 450 24.29 4.39 4.53
N ARG A 451 24.74 5.20 5.50
CA ARG A 451 24.93 6.63 5.28
C ARG A 451 26.41 6.97 5.06
N LEU A 452 26.64 7.67 3.97
CA LEU A 452 27.96 8.03 3.50
C LEU A 452 28.18 9.56 3.56
N LYS A 453 29.36 9.94 4.01
CA LYS A 453 29.86 11.31 3.93
C LYS A 453 31.24 11.31 3.33
N LYS A 454 31.45 12.08 2.25
CA LYS A 454 32.72 12.08 1.49
C LYS A 454 33.14 10.67 1.05
N GLY A 455 32.17 9.85 0.61
CA GLY A 455 32.40 8.48 0.11
C GLY A 455 32.72 7.42 1.16
N LYS A 456 32.67 7.76 2.46
CA LYS A 456 32.90 6.83 3.58
C LYS A 456 31.67 6.68 4.44
N ILE A 457 31.42 5.48 4.95
CA ILE A 457 30.32 5.16 5.85
C ILE A 457 30.58 5.81 7.21
N PHE A 458 29.63 6.62 7.66
CA PHE A 458 29.68 7.24 9.00
C PHE A 458 28.54 6.76 9.90
N GLN A 459 27.51 6.13 9.34
CA GLN A 459 26.37 5.61 10.08
C GLN A 459 25.75 4.42 9.34
N ILE A 460 25.31 3.41 10.10
CA ILE A 460 24.61 2.23 9.60
C ILE A 460 23.36 2.02 10.46
N GLU A 461 22.21 1.84 9.85
CA GLU A 461 20.94 1.64 10.54
C GLU A 461 20.29 0.34 10.06
N SER A 462 19.62 -0.38 10.95
CA SER A 462 18.89 -1.59 10.59
C SER A 462 17.54 -1.66 11.27
N SER A 463 16.50 -1.94 10.48
CA SER A 463 15.16 -2.31 10.94
C SER A 463 14.86 -3.81 10.77
N THR A 464 15.84 -4.60 10.32
CA THR A 464 15.70 -6.07 10.20
C THR A 464 16.11 -6.79 11.48
N THR A 465 15.47 -7.90 11.78
CA THR A 465 15.79 -8.77 12.92
C THR A 465 17.08 -9.60 12.71
N ARG A 466 17.71 -9.46 11.55
CA ARG A 466 18.91 -10.21 11.16
C ARG A 466 20.13 -9.89 12.04
N PHE A 467 20.21 -8.67 12.55
CA PHE A 467 21.34 -8.21 13.33
C PHE A 467 20.97 -8.07 14.82
N ALA A 468 21.90 -8.44 15.68
CA ALA A 468 21.76 -8.30 17.13
C ALA A 468 23.02 -7.69 17.74
N THR A 469 22.87 -6.93 18.84
CA THR A 469 24.01 -6.44 19.63
C THR A 469 24.66 -7.59 20.41
N ALA A 470 25.85 -7.36 20.96
CA ALA A 470 26.52 -8.32 21.82
C ALA A 470 25.67 -8.71 23.06
N GLU A 471 24.82 -7.81 23.51
CA GLU A 471 23.85 -8.00 24.58
C GLU A 471 22.57 -8.74 24.11
N GLY A 472 22.52 -9.16 22.85
CA GLY A 472 21.40 -9.89 22.26
C GLY A 472 20.17 -9.03 21.96
N ILE A 473 20.31 -7.69 21.83
CA ILE A 473 19.21 -6.80 21.46
C ILE A 473 19.06 -6.80 19.94
N THR A 474 17.84 -7.01 19.48
CA THR A 474 17.44 -6.93 18.07
C THR A 474 16.21 -6.03 17.92
N THR A 475 15.79 -5.78 16.68
CA THR A 475 14.52 -5.08 16.42
C THR A 475 13.35 -5.89 16.99
N PHE A 476 12.28 -5.20 17.39
CA PHE A 476 11.09 -5.71 18.11
C PHE A 476 11.31 -6.10 19.59
N ASP A 477 12.54 -6.02 20.12
CA ASP A 477 12.76 -6.15 21.55
C ASP A 477 12.11 -5.02 22.36
N SER A 478 11.86 -5.29 23.65
CA SER A 478 11.30 -4.28 24.56
C SER A 478 12.31 -3.22 24.96
N PRO A 479 11.88 -1.98 25.26
CA PRO A 479 12.76 -0.95 25.83
C PRO A 479 13.42 -1.38 27.13
N ASP A 480 12.74 -2.19 27.96
CA ASP A 480 13.28 -2.68 29.23
C ASP A 480 14.54 -3.51 29.04
N LYS A 481 14.58 -4.32 27.97
CA LYS A 481 15.76 -5.09 27.61
C LYS A 481 16.94 -4.18 27.23
N VAL A 482 16.65 -3.09 26.51
CA VAL A 482 17.67 -2.07 26.17
C VAL A 482 18.18 -1.38 27.43
N ALA A 483 17.28 -0.91 28.31
CA ALA A 483 17.64 -0.22 29.56
C ALA A 483 18.43 -1.10 30.55
N SER A 484 18.13 -2.40 30.57
CA SER A 484 18.89 -3.33 31.41
C SER A 484 20.33 -3.55 30.93
N SER A 485 20.56 -3.48 29.62
CA SER A 485 21.85 -3.75 28.96
C SER A 485 22.73 -2.51 28.81
N TYR A 486 22.14 -1.33 28.64
CA TYR A 486 22.82 -0.07 28.42
C TYR A 486 22.53 0.91 29.56
N LYS A 487 23.56 1.22 30.37
CA LYS A 487 23.40 2.01 31.60
C LYS A 487 23.52 3.53 31.41
N GLU A 488 24.14 3.99 30.31
CA GLU A 488 24.41 5.40 30.02
C GLU A 488 23.66 5.89 28.80
N LEU A 489 22.31 5.65 28.75
CA LEU A 489 21.49 6.11 27.65
C LEU A 489 21.04 7.56 27.82
N HIS A 490 21.09 8.30 26.73
CA HIS A 490 20.44 9.61 26.57
C HIS A 490 19.18 9.43 25.73
N ALA A 491 18.18 10.30 25.92
CA ALA A 491 16.97 10.25 25.13
C ALA A 491 16.84 11.49 24.23
N GLY A 492 16.34 11.26 23.04
CA GLY A 492 15.84 12.30 22.16
C GLY A 492 14.41 11.98 21.75
N VAL A 493 13.60 12.99 21.59
CA VAL A 493 12.23 12.87 21.08
C VAL A 493 12.13 13.62 19.78
N LEU A 494 11.58 12.94 18.78
CA LEU A 494 11.26 13.57 17.53
C LEU A 494 9.81 13.99 17.55
N LEU A 495 9.58 15.30 17.63
CA LEU A 495 8.27 15.91 17.48
C LEU A 495 7.94 16.01 15.98
N THR A 496 7.68 14.88 15.35
CA THR A 496 7.08 14.83 14.00
C THR A 496 5.57 14.91 14.10
N ALA A 497 4.94 15.31 13.00
CA ALA A 497 3.54 14.96 12.79
C ALA A 497 3.37 13.45 13.02
N PRO A 498 2.28 13.02 13.67
CA PRO A 498 2.05 11.60 13.94
C PRO A 498 2.27 10.79 12.67
N ASN A 499 3.16 9.82 12.72
CA ASN A 499 3.30 8.85 11.63
C ASN A 499 2.39 7.66 11.97
N PRO A 500 1.24 7.50 11.30
CA PRO A 500 0.29 6.43 11.60
C PRO A 500 0.91 5.04 11.47
N ALA A 501 1.94 4.89 10.64
CA ALA A 501 2.66 3.61 10.46
C ALA A 501 3.51 3.22 11.68
N LEU A 502 3.84 4.18 12.55
CA LEU A 502 4.66 3.97 13.75
C LEU A 502 3.90 4.29 15.05
N GLY A 503 2.55 4.36 14.95
CA GLY A 503 1.66 4.81 16.00
C GLY A 503 1.58 6.34 16.08
N ASP A 504 0.46 6.87 16.58
CA ASP A 504 0.22 8.32 16.68
C ASP A 504 1.13 9.05 17.69
N ARG A 505 2.16 8.37 18.17
CA ARG A 505 3.11 8.89 19.16
C ARG A 505 4.46 9.15 18.54
N PRO A 506 5.18 10.21 18.98
CA PRO A 506 6.49 10.55 18.44
C PRO A 506 7.49 9.40 18.63
N LEU A 507 8.43 9.26 17.69
CA LEU A 507 9.57 8.36 17.82
C LEU A 507 10.46 8.84 18.99
N VAL A 508 10.90 7.89 19.80
CA VAL A 508 11.85 8.13 20.88
C VAL A 508 13.16 7.48 20.50
N PHE A 509 14.24 8.23 20.67
CA PHE A 509 15.60 7.73 20.42
C PHE A 509 16.31 7.58 21.75
N TRP A 510 16.82 6.40 22.02
CA TRP A 510 17.74 6.13 23.11
C TRP A 510 19.12 5.88 22.54
N PHE A 511 20.11 6.62 23.00
CA PHE A 511 21.43 6.53 22.42
C PHE A 511 22.54 6.61 23.49
N ASP A 512 23.60 5.82 23.28
CA ASP A 512 24.84 5.89 23.97
C ASP A 512 25.90 6.53 23.05
N LYS A 513 26.12 7.82 23.21
CA LYS A 513 27.02 8.59 22.37
C LYS A 513 28.48 8.13 22.53
N LYS A 514 28.88 7.69 23.73
CA LYS A 514 30.25 7.22 23.99
C LYS A 514 30.51 5.90 23.27
N ARG A 515 29.52 5.01 23.24
CA ARG A 515 29.59 3.71 22.54
C ARG A 515 29.26 3.80 21.04
N GLY A 516 28.61 4.86 20.59
CA GLY A 516 28.22 5.04 19.19
C GLY A 516 27.08 4.13 18.75
N ILE A 517 26.05 3.98 19.58
CA ILE A 517 24.87 3.19 19.28
C ILE A 517 23.59 3.93 19.67
N ALA A 518 22.54 3.78 18.87
CA ALA A 518 21.21 4.31 19.16
C ALA A 518 20.11 3.30 18.86
N PHE A 519 19.02 3.40 19.61
CA PHE A 519 17.81 2.60 19.48
C PHE A 519 16.64 3.52 19.21
N THR A 520 16.02 3.40 18.05
CA THR A 520 14.77 4.11 17.72
C THR A 520 13.60 3.28 18.25
N LEU A 521 12.79 3.87 19.13
CA LEU A 521 11.65 3.22 19.75
C LEU A 521 10.36 3.73 19.12
N ALA A 522 9.62 2.84 18.44
CA ALA A 522 8.28 3.09 17.96
C ALA A 522 7.24 2.64 19.01
N TYR A 523 6.04 3.20 18.93
CA TYR A 523 4.93 2.80 19.77
C TYR A 523 4.03 1.81 19.02
N ASP A 524 3.75 0.67 19.64
CA ASP A 524 2.78 -0.29 19.14
C ASP A 524 1.43 -0.02 19.82
N PRO A 525 0.43 0.52 19.10
CA PRO A 525 -0.88 0.82 19.68
C PRO A 525 -1.63 -0.43 20.15
N SER A 526 -1.39 -1.59 19.48
CA SER A 526 -2.07 -2.84 19.80
C SER A 526 -1.61 -3.42 21.13
N ARG A 527 -0.31 -3.31 21.44
CA ARG A 527 0.29 -3.77 22.70
C ARG A 527 0.36 -2.70 23.76
N ARG A 528 0.02 -1.44 23.40
CA ARG A 528 0.18 -0.23 24.26
C ARG A 528 1.59 -0.09 24.83
N LYS A 529 2.61 -0.55 24.07
CA LYS A 529 4.01 -0.59 24.48
C LYS A 529 4.90 -0.10 23.36
N ARG A 530 6.07 0.41 23.73
CA ARG A 530 7.14 0.71 22.77
C ARG A 530 7.97 -0.53 22.49
N TYR A 531 8.58 -0.58 21.32
CA TYR A 531 9.52 -1.62 20.90
C TYR A 531 10.68 -1.00 20.12
N VAL A 532 11.80 -1.71 20.02
CA VAL A 532 12.95 -1.31 19.23
C VAL A 532 12.57 -1.44 17.74
N TYR A 533 12.34 -0.31 17.10
CA TYR A 533 12.02 -0.26 15.67
C TYR A 533 13.28 -0.34 14.80
N LYS A 534 14.36 0.36 15.22
CA LYS A 534 15.61 0.44 14.47
C LYS A 534 16.81 0.52 15.43
N ILE A 535 17.93 -0.10 15.01
CA ILE A 535 19.23 0.02 15.70
C ILE A 535 20.18 0.78 14.78
N THR A 536 20.87 1.78 15.32
CA THR A 536 21.78 2.65 14.58
C THR A 536 23.18 2.55 15.18
N VAL A 537 24.19 2.34 14.33
CA VAL A 537 25.62 2.39 14.68
C VAL A 537 26.23 3.63 14.06
N PHE A 538 26.93 4.41 14.84
CA PHE A 538 27.56 5.67 14.41
C PHE A 538 28.90 5.90 15.12
N GLU A 539 29.69 6.86 14.64
CA GLU A 539 31.04 7.15 15.19
C GLU A 539 30.96 7.60 16.65
N PRO A 540 31.67 6.94 17.56
CA PRO A 540 31.68 7.29 18.99
C PRO A 540 32.04 8.76 19.23
N GLY A 541 31.33 9.41 20.14
CA GLY A 541 31.50 10.83 20.46
C GLY A 541 30.85 11.80 19.45
N LYS A 542 30.38 11.34 18.31
CA LYS A 542 29.67 12.14 17.31
C LYS A 542 28.15 12.11 17.52
N ASN A 543 27.44 12.97 16.82
CA ASN A 543 25.98 12.89 16.73
C ASN A 543 25.61 11.98 15.58
N PHE A 544 24.59 11.14 15.77
CA PHE A 544 24.00 10.37 14.68
C PHE A 544 23.01 11.26 13.89
N CYS A 545 22.80 10.91 12.64
CA CYS A 545 21.84 11.58 11.80
C CYS A 545 20.48 10.88 11.90
N PRO A 546 19.41 11.61 12.22
CA PRO A 546 18.06 11.08 12.23
C PRO A 546 17.58 10.73 10.80
N GLU A 547 16.46 10.01 10.68
CA GLU A 547 15.88 9.62 9.41
C GLU A 547 15.49 10.82 8.52
N GLN A 548 15.44 10.61 7.20
CA GLN A 548 15.11 11.65 6.22
C GLN A 548 13.77 12.34 6.48
N GLU A 549 12.73 11.57 6.87
CA GLU A 549 11.42 12.14 7.23
C GLU A 549 11.50 13.06 8.45
N THR A 550 12.47 12.83 9.28
CA THR A 550 12.79 13.53 10.53
C THR A 550 13.53 14.84 10.28
N ILE A 551 14.45 14.84 9.30
CA ILE A 551 15.26 16.01 8.94
C ILE A 551 14.39 17.09 8.29
N ASN A 552 13.40 16.68 7.50
CA ASN A 552 12.47 17.58 6.82
C ASN A 552 11.37 18.15 7.75
N SER A 553 11.23 17.59 8.95
CA SER A 553 10.35 18.15 9.98
C SER A 553 11.14 19.09 10.86
N THR A 554 10.81 20.37 10.87
CA THR A 554 11.50 21.48 11.54
C THR A 554 11.56 21.42 13.09
N LYS A 555 11.35 20.25 13.71
CA LYS A 555 11.17 20.11 15.15
C LYS A 555 12.05 19.03 15.81
N TRP A 556 13.21 18.74 15.24
CA TRP A 556 14.22 17.96 15.97
C TRP A 556 14.77 18.82 17.11
N GLN A 557 14.47 18.45 18.33
CA GLN A 557 15.17 18.96 19.50
C GLN A 557 16.22 17.93 19.90
N ASN A 558 17.48 18.25 19.64
CA ASN A 558 18.58 17.52 20.21
C ASN A 558 18.57 17.77 21.72
N ILE A 559 18.11 16.81 22.49
CA ILE A 559 18.03 16.91 23.94
C ILE A 559 19.31 16.30 24.51
N ASP A 560 20.42 16.91 24.23
CA ASP A 560 21.74 16.57 24.83
C ASP A 560 21.74 16.69 26.38
N SER A 561 20.68 17.22 26.99
CA SER A 561 20.59 17.52 28.41
C SER A 561 19.77 16.53 29.25
N TYR A 562 19.11 15.57 28.69
CA TYR A 562 18.32 14.61 29.46
C TYR A 562 19.05 13.27 29.62
N ARG A 563 19.60 13.04 30.81
CA ARG A 563 19.90 11.70 31.29
C ARG A 563 18.55 11.00 31.55
N VAL A 564 18.24 9.96 30.81
CA VAL A 564 17.05 9.16 31.10
C VAL A 564 17.38 8.24 32.26
N GLU A 565 16.77 8.50 33.42
CA GLU A 565 16.44 7.38 34.30
C GLU A 565 15.55 6.43 33.53
N PRO A 566 15.72 5.08 33.66
CA PRO A 566 14.85 4.14 32.97
C PRO A 566 13.41 4.58 33.25
N PRO A 567 12.57 4.79 32.24
CA PRO A 567 11.25 5.34 32.47
C PRO A 567 10.51 4.36 33.40
N ARG A 568 10.20 4.82 34.58
CA ARG A 568 9.02 4.32 35.29
C ARG A 568 7.91 4.42 34.26
N GLU A 569 7.18 3.31 34.05
CA GLU A 569 6.05 3.26 33.15
C GLU A 569 5.35 4.62 33.12
N LEU A 570 5.36 5.28 31.96
CA LEU A 570 4.53 6.45 31.75
C LEU A 570 3.10 5.94 31.92
N SER A 571 2.53 6.22 33.10
CA SER A 571 1.15 5.92 33.43
C SER A 571 0.28 6.38 32.26
N PRO A 572 -0.77 5.63 31.89
CA PRO A 572 -1.73 6.14 30.93
C PRO A 572 -2.29 7.43 31.53
N GLU A 573 -2.01 8.57 30.92
CA GLU A 573 -2.78 9.78 31.19
C GLU A 573 -4.21 9.56 30.74
N PRO A 574 -5.18 10.10 31.48
CA PRO A 574 -6.60 9.77 31.44
C PRO A 574 -7.29 10.05 30.11
#